data_aead244ea04433bfac6ef8e564dc9c8d
#
_entry.id   aead244ea04433bfac6ef8e564dc9c8d
#
_cell.length_a   1.000
_cell.length_b   1.000
_cell.length_c   1.000
_cell.angle_alpha   90.00
_cell.angle_beta   90.00
_cell.angle_gamma   90.00
#
_symmetry.space_group_name_H-M   'P 1'
#
loop_
_entity.id
_entity.type
_entity.pdbx_description
1 polymer ?
#
loop_
_entity_poly.entity_id
_entity_poly.type
_entity_poly.pdbx_seq_one_letter_code
_entity_poly.pdbx_strand_id
1 'polypeptide(L)'
;MRTVVMTMNITGLTHKEFRALLDEMGVEARPEPGIFQHLSHPTETGFRVIEAWESQEGFEEFAGRRLMPAVTKLGIQRETTIVFQPLHNYFGPRIDELSTLISQLPGGPNT
;
A
#
# COMPACT_ATOMS: atom_id res chain seq x y z
N MET A 1 2.36 -6.71 -20.96
CA MET A 1 2.17 -6.24 -19.56
C MET A 1 1.25 -7.20 -18.81
N ARG A 2 1.60 -7.55 -17.60
CA ARG A 2 0.77 -8.45 -16.80
C ARG A 2 0.38 -7.75 -15.50
N THR A 3 -0.91 -7.47 -15.37
CA THR A 3 -1.46 -6.87 -14.16
C THR A 3 -1.44 -7.89 -13.01
N VAL A 4 -0.93 -7.47 -11.87
CA VAL A 4 -0.79 -8.33 -10.69
C VAL A 4 -1.48 -7.74 -9.49
N VAL A 5 -1.87 -8.61 -8.55
CA VAL A 5 -2.30 -8.22 -7.21
C VAL A 5 -1.17 -8.56 -6.25
N MET A 6 -0.71 -7.56 -5.54
CA MET A 6 0.31 -7.70 -4.51
C MET A 6 -0.38 -7.72 -3.14
N THR A 7 -0.07 -8.72 -2.32
CA THR A 7 -0.52 -8.76 -0.94
C THR A 7 0.70 -8.74 -0.02
N MET A 8 0.73 -7.77 0.88
CA MET A 8 1.82 -7.61 1.83
C MET A 8 1.27 -7.72 3.24
N ASN A 9 1.85 -8.59 4.04
CA ASN A 9 1.50 -8.70 5.46
C ASN A 9 2.69 -8.23 6.28
N ILE A 10 2.46 -7.28 7.17
CA ILE A 10 3.52 -6.67 7.98
C ILE A 10 3.20 -6.92 9.44
N THR A 11 3.93 -7.87 10.03
CA THR A 11 3.70 -8.28 11.41
C THR A 11 4.13 -7.19 12.38
N GLY A 12 3.22 -6.80 13.27
CA GLY A 12 3.53 -5.84 14.33
C GLY A 12 3.50 -4.39 13.91
N LEU A 13 3.24 -4.09 12.64
CA LEU A 13 3.17 -2.70 12.21
C LEU A 13 2.02 -1.99 12.91
N THR A 14 2.31 -0.80 13.45
CA THR A 14 1.30 0.00 14.15
C THR A 14 0.67 1.03 13.21
N HIS A 15 -0.48 1.57 13.62
CA HIS A 15 -1.11 2.67 12.89
C HIS A 15 -0.15 3.84 12.70
N LYS A 16 0.57 4.18 13.76
CA LYS A 16 1.51 5.30 13.74
C LYS A 16 2.64 5.06 12.74
N GLU A 17 3.19 3.86 12.74
CA GLU A 17 4.25 3.51 11.80
C GLU A 17 3.75 3.56 10.36
N PHE A 18 2.56 3.01 10.12
CA PHE A 18 1.99 3.00 8.78
C PHE A 18 1.75 4.41 8.27
N ARG A 19 1.15 5.28 9.12
CA ARG A 19 0.94 6.68 8.75
C ARG A 19 2.26 7.37 8.44
N ALA A 20 3.27 7.12 9.23
CA ALA A 20 4.59 7.69 9.01
C ALA A 20 5.20 7.23 7.68
N LEU A 21 5.01 5.95 7.32
CA LEU A 21 5.50 5.42 6.04
C LEU A 21 4.81 6.10 4.86
N LEU A 22 3.49 6.21 4.90
CA LEU A 22 2.75 6.86 3.81
C LEU A 22 3.17 8.31 3.66
N ASP A 23 3.34 9.01 4.77
CA ASP A 23 3.77 10.40 4.75
C ASP A 23 5.19 10.56 4.23
N GLU A 24 6.10 9.70 4.66
CA GLU A 24 7.50 9.75 4.21
C GLU A 24 7.60 9.47 2.72
N MET A 25 6.85 8.51 2.20
CA MET A 25 6.84 8.21 0.78
C MET A 25 6.11 9.26 -0.05
N GLY A 26 5.15 9.95 0.54
CA GLY A 26 4.33 10.96 -0.15
C GLY A 26 3.43 10.37 -1.23
N VAL A 27 3.06 9.10 -1.11
CA VAL A 27 2.35 8.37 -2.18
C VAL A 27 0.90 8.83 -2.37
N GLU A 28 0.28 9.38 -1.33
CA GLU A 28 -1.11 9.84 -1.45
C GLU A 28 -1.19 11.11 -2.31
N ALA A 29 -0.21 12.00 -2.17
CA ALA A 29 -0.14 13.22 -2.97
C ALA A 29 0.49 12.98 -4.33
N ARG A 30 1.39 12.00 -4.42
CA ARG A 30 2.13 11.68 -5.65
C ARG A 30 2.15 10.17 -5.85
N PRO A 31 1.02 9.57 -6.27
CA PRO A 31 0.96 8.12 -6.49
C PRO A 31 1.89 7.68 -7.62
N GLU A 32 2.35 6.44 -7.53
CA GLU A 32 3.16 5.85 -8.60
C GLU A 32 2.30 5.65 -9.85
N PRO A 33 2.85 5.90 -11.05
CA PRO A 33 2.07 5.75 -12.29
C PRO A 33 1.59 4.33 -12.52
N GLY A 34 2.32 3.33 -12.04
CA GLY A 34 1.98 1.93 -12.32
C GLY A 34 1.00 1.29 -11.36
N ILE A 35 0.55 1.99 -10.32
CA ILE A 35 -0.41 1.44 -9.38
C ILE A 35 -1.84 1.82 -9.77
N PHE A 36 -2.73 0.83 -9.76
CA PHE A 36 -4.15 1.07 -10.01
C PHE A 36 -4.91 1.36 -8.72
N GLN A 37 -4.55 0.68 -7.64
CA GLN A 37 -5.33 0.74 -6.41
C GLN A 37 -4.50 0.26 -5.22
N HIS A 38 -4.74 0.87 -4.07
CA HIS A 38 -4.15 0.49 -2.80
C HIS A 38 -5.26 0.41 -1.77
N LEU A 39 -5.31 -0.70 -1.04
CA LEU A 39 -6.17 -0.88 0.11
C LEU A 39 -5.32 -1.41 1.27
N SER A 40 -5.64 -1.00 2.47
CA SER A 40 -4.97 -1.52 3.65
C SER A 40 -5.95 -1.66 4.79
N HIS A 41 -5.65 -2.58 5.70
CA HIS A 41 -6.45 -2.76 6.90
C HIS A 41 -5.62 -3.40 8.00
N PRO A 42 -5.95 -3.14 9.27
CA PRO A 42 -5.30 -3.83 10.37
C PRO A 42 -5.70 -5.30 10.39
N THR A 43 -4.81 -6.13 10.93
CA THR A 43 -5.07 -7.54 11.18
C THR A 43 -4.79 -7.83 12.65
N GLU A 44 -5.06 -9.05 13.11
CA GLU A 44 -4.75 -9.42 14.50
C GLU A 44 -3.26 -9.31 14.79
N THR A 45 -2.41 -9.46 13.76
CA THR A 45 -0.96 -9.51 13.96
C THR A 45 -0.22 -8.30 13.39
N GLY A 46 -0.92 -7.33 12.81
CA GLY A 46 -0.27 -6.15 12.22
C GLY A 46 -1.14 -5.50 11.17
N PHE A 47 -0.62 -5.39 9.95
CA PHE A 47 -1.34 -4.76 8.83
C PHE A 47 -1.22 -5.60 7.57
N ARG A 48 -2.25 -5.50 6.73
CA ARG A 48 -2.24 -6.06 5.38
C ARG A 48 -2.45 -4.94 4.37
N VAL A 49 -1.63 -4.98 3.32
CA VAL A 49 -1.74 -4.06 2.18
C VAL A 49 -2.05 -4.90 0.95
N ILE A 50 -3.04 -4.46 0.17
CA ILE A 50 -3.41 -5.13 -1.08
C ILE A 50 -3.37 -4.08 -2.17
N GLU A 51 -2.59 -4.34 -3.23
CA GLU A 51 -2.41 -3.39 -4.32
C GLU A 51 -2.52 -4.06 -5.67
N ALA A 52 -3.12 -3.37 -6.61
CA ALA A 52 -3.13 -3.79 -8.00
C ALA A 52 -2.12 -2.94 -8.77
N TRP A 53 -1.21 -3.61 -9.49
CA TRP A 53 -0.12 -2.97 -10.22
C TRP A 53 -0.13 -3.40 -11.68
N GLU A 54 0.34 -2.52 -12.57
CA GLU A 54 0.52 -2.87 -13.98
C GLU A 54 1.45 -4.07 -14.15
N SER A 55 2.47 -4.19 -13.29
CA SER A 55 3.42 -5.29 -13.35
C SER A 55 4.09 -5.48 -12.00
N GLN A 56 4.63 -6.67 -11.77
CA GLN A 56 5.44 -6.96 -10.59
C GLN A 56 6.70 -6.11 -10.59
N GLU A 57 7.32 -5.94 -11.76
CA GLU A 57 8.54 -5.13 -11.89
C GLU A 57 8.29 -3.69 -11.47
N GLY A 58 7.11 -3.15 -11.78
CA GLY A 58 6.73 -1.80 -11.35
C GLY A 58 6.68 -1.64 -9.86
N PHE A 59 6.13 -2.64 -9.16
CA PHE A 59 6.16 -2.64 -7.70
C PHE A 59 7.58 -2.73 -7.16
N GLU A 60 8.39 -3.62 -7.72
CA GLU A 60 9.77 -3.82 -7.24
C GLU A 60 10.61 -2.55 -7.40
N GLU A 61 10.42 -1.84 -8.51
CA GLU A 61 11.09 -0.58 -8.73
C GLU A 61 10.64 0.49 -7.72
N PHE A 62 9.33 0.58 -7.49
CA PHE A 62 8.78 1.46 -6.47
C PHE A 62 9.35 1.13 -5.09
N ALA A 63 9.39 -0.15 -4.74
CA ALA A 63 9.87 -0.59 -3.43
C ALA A 63 11.33 -0.16 -3.23
N GLY A 64 12.17 -0.33 -4.24
CA GLY A 64 13.58 0.05 -4.14
C GLY A 64 13.80 1.56 -4.09
N ARG A 65 12.94 2.33 -4.75
CA ARG A 65 13.12 3.76 -4.89
C ARG A 65 12.40 4.58 -3.79
N ARG A 66 11.26 4.11 -3.31
CA ARG A 66 10.47 4.87 -2.33
C ARG A 66 10.22 4.14 -1.02
N LEU A 67 9.84 2.85 -1.07
CA LEU A 67 9.45 2.11 0.13
C LEU A 67 10.64 1.80 1.03
N MET A 68 11.66 1.14 0.49
CA MET A 68 12.81 0.74 1.30
C MET A 68 13.58 1.92 1.89
N PRO A 69 13.80 3.03 1.16
CA PRO A 69 14.39 4.20 1.78
C PRO A 69 13.56 4.77 2.94
N ALA A 70 12.23 4.76 2.82
CA ALA A 70 11.37 5.25 3.89
C ALA A 70 11.42 4.33 5.12
N VAL A 71 11.38 3.02 4.90
CA VAL A 71 11.51 2.03 5.97
C VAL A 71 12.83 2.23 6.73
N THR A 72 13.92 2.39 6.00
CA THR A 72 15.23 2.60 6.58
C THR A 72 15.32 3.90 7.37
N LYS A 73 14.82 4.98 6.77
CA LYS A 73 14.85 6.30 7.41
C LYS A 73 14.07 6.32 8.71
N LEU A 74 12.92 5.65 8.74
CA LEU A 74 12.06 5.62 9.93
C LEU A 74 12.48 4.56 10.94
N GLY A 75 13.48 3.73 10.61
CA GLY A 75 13.96 2.69 11.50
C GLY A 75 12.95 1.59 11.77
N ILE A 76 12.04 1.34 10.82
CA ILE A 76 11.01 0.32 10.98
C ILE A 76 11.62 -1.05 10.66
N GLN A 77 11.53 -1.97 11.63
CA GLN A 77 12.04 -3.33 11.48
C GLN A 77 10.91 -4.30 11.80
N ARG A 78 10.13 -4.64 10.77
CA ARG A 78 8.98 -5.53 10.92
C ARG A 78 9.09 -6.67 9.92
N GLU A 79 8.71 -7.87 10.36
CA GLU A 79 8.65 -9.03 9.49
C GLU A 79 7.58 -8.80 8.43
N THR A 80 7.95 -8.97 7.17
CA THR A 80 7.06 -8.67 6.05
C THR A 80 7.07 -9.84 5.07
N THR A 81 5.88 -10.24 4.64
CA THR A 81 5.73 -11.22 3.56
C THR A 81 5.00 -10.56 2.40
N ILE A 82 5.44 -10.86 1.18
CA ILE A 82 4.86 -10.28 -0.04
C ILE A 82 4.55 -11.41 -1.01
N VAL A 83 3.32 -11.42 -1.52
CA VAL A 83 2.86 -12.42 -2.49
C VAL A 83 2.27 -11.72 -3.69
N PHE A 84 2.61 -12.18 -4.90
CA PHE A 84 2.04 -11.67 -6.15
C PHE A 84 1.19 -12.74 -6.80
N GLN A 85 0.01 -12.32 -7.29
CA GLN A 85 -0.88 -13.17 -8.06
C GLN A 85 -1.35 -12.41 -9.28
N PRO A 86 -1.56 -13.09 -10.42
CA PRO A 86 -2.14 -12.39 -11.58
C PRO A 86 -3.56 -11.92 -11.25
N LEU A 87 -3.89 -10.72 -11.71
CA LEU A 87 -5.26 -10.22 -11.55
C LEU A 87 -6.18 -11.05 -12.44
N HIS A 88 -7.25 -11.58 -11.84
CA HIS A 88 -8.24 -12.34 -12.59
C HIS A 88 -9.45 -11.48 -12.97
N ASN A 89 -9.95 -10.69 -12.01
CA ASN A 89 -11.12 -9.85 -12.25
C ASN A 89 -11.11 -8.67 -11.28
N TYR A 90 -11.64 -7.56 -11.73
CA TYR A 90 -11.83 -6.37 -10.91
C TYR A 90 -13.25 -5.88 -11.05
N PHE A 91 -13.87 -5.52 -9.94
CA PHE A 91 -15.22 -4.99 -9.93
C PHE A 91 -15.33 -3.94 -8.86
N GLY A 92 -15.47 -2.67 -9.26
CA GLY A 92 -15.53 -1.54 -8.33
C GLY A 92 -16.48 -0.46 -8.81
N PRO A 93 -17.81 -0.75 -8.86
CA PRO A 93 -18.77 0.18 -9.47
C PRO A 93 -18.88 1.53 -8.75
N ARG A 94 -18.44 1.60 -7.50
CA ARG A 94 -18.51 2.84 -6.74
C ARG A 94 -17.16 3.26 -6.18
N ILE A 95 -16.08 2.90 -6.88
CA ILE A 95 -14.73 3.19 -6.41
C ILE A 95 -14.48 4.70 -6.25
N ASP A 96 -15.08 5.51 -7.12
CA ASP A 96 -14.92 6.95 -7.05
C ASP A 96 -15.53 7.55 -5.76
N GLU A 97 -16.58 6.92 -5.25
CA GLU A 97 -17.18 7.37 -3.99
C GLU A 97 -16.28 7.06 -2.79
N LEU A 98 -15.54 5.98 -2.86
CA LEU A 98 -14.64 5.60 -1.78
C LEU A 98 -13.57 6.68 -1.56
N SER A 99 -13.06 7.26 -2.63
CA SER A 99 -12.04 8.30 -2.52
C SER A 99 -12.54 9.56 -1.80
N THR A 100 -13.85 9.81 -1.84
CA THR A 100 -14.42 10.96 -1.13
C THR A 100 -14.58 10.71 0.36
N LEU A 101 -14.52 9.45 0.79
CA LEU A 101 -14.67 9.07 2.19
C LEU A 101 -13.35 8.95 2.92
N ILE A 102 -12.23 9.07 2.20
CA ILE A 102 -10.91 8.74 2.77
C ILE A 102 -10.57 9.56 4.03
N SER A 103 -11.00 10.83 4.08
CA SER A 103 -10.73 11.68 5.24
C SER A 103 -11.48 11.25 6.49
N GLN A 104 -12.51 10.41 6.35
CA GLN A 104 -13.31 9.91 7.46
C GLN A 104 -12.85 8.54 7.96
N LEU A 105 -11.92 7.92 7.26
CA LEU A 105 -11.40 6.61 7.62
C LEU A 105 -10.28 6.74 8.66
N PRO A 106 -10.15 5.78 9.60
CA PRO A 106 -9.13 5.86 10.64
C PRO A 106 -7.70 6.01 10.13
N GLY A 107 -7.40 5.47 8.96
CA GLY A 107 -6.06 5.56 8.37
C GLY A 107 -5.92 6.63 7.31
N GLY A 108 -6.88 7.52 7.17
CA GLY A 108 -6.85 8.56 6.15
C GLY A 108 -5.79 9.63 6.41
N PRO A 109 -5.49 10.46 5.39
CA PRO A 109 -4.39 11.43 5.47
C PRO A 109 -4.51 12.46 6.58
N ASN A 110 -5.72 12.73 7.07
CA ASN A 110 -5.96 13.76 8.07
C ASN A 110 -6.28 13.19 9.46
N THR A 111 -5.88 11.97 9.75
CA THR A 111 -6.13 11.32 11.04
C THR A 111 -4.89 11.17 11.88
#